data_e9124dac789bb4596083a10779bc8cd3
#
_entry.id   e9124dac789bb4596083a10779bc8cd3
#
_cell.length_a   1.000
_cell.length_b   1.000
_cell.length_c   1.000
_cell.angle_alpha   90.00
_cell.angle_beta   90.00
_cell.angle_gamma   90.00
#
_symmetry.space_group_name_H-M   'P 1'
#
loop_
_entity.id
_entity.type
_entity.pdbx_description
1 polymer ?
#
loop_
_entity_poly.entity_id
_entity_poly.type
_entity_poly.pdbx_seq_one_letter_code
_entity_poly.pdbx_strand_id
1 'polypeptide(L)'
;MTAKDSKSYNLAVTDGPSDGQYELGAADLVLDILSTHDARQVSVAALCRAGEVCGLRDQNVRVALNRLVRQGKVANPARGLYALNPGGSGLFGEVESWLSKEQRAVAWQGGWVGVVDGAVPRREKTLWRRHERALMLRGFRALGVSGLQLRPDNLHGGVPGLREDLRALGLADQATVIAVGELSREDEQRARGLWDLAALEAAYRDMLSRLERSQAGLHALPAEVAARESLLLGRAAIRSIIHDPLLPDALMGGDLRHRLIERMRDYQSEAKQLWMRVLPA
;
A
#
# COMPACT_ATOMS: atom_id res chain seq x y z
N MET A 1 36.96 12.62 21.70
CA MET A 1 35.63 12.11 22.08
C MET A 1 34.82 12.10 20.82
N THR A 2 34.72 10.94 20.25
CA THR A 2 34.26 10.63 18.87
C THR A 2 32.76 10.68 18.76
N ALA A 3 32.25 11.49 17.83
CA ALA A 3 30.87 11.51 17.42
C ALA A 3 30.55 10.16 16.74
N LYS A 4 29.73 9.34 17.37
CA LYS A 4 29.23 8.07 16.86
C LYS A 4 27.88 8.27 16.18
N ASP A 5 27.91 8.17 14.88
CA ASP A 5 26.84 7.76 13.95
C ASP A 5 25.39 7.85 14.45
N SER A 6 24.74 8.97 14.18
CA SER A 6 23.30 9.01 14.04
C SER A 6 22.96 8.44 12.65
N LYS A 7 22.72 7.14 12.57
CA LYS A 7 22.00 6.57 11.43
C LYS A 7 20.57 7.13 11.46
N SER A 8 20.37 8.23 10.74
CA SER A 8 19.05 8.66 10.35
C SER A 8 18.42 7.51 9.54
N TYR A 9 17.40 6.89 10.11
CA TYR A 9 16.50 5.99 9.38
C TYR A 9 15.66 6.86 8.45
N ASN A 10 16.28 7.40 7.42
CA ASN A 10 15.62 7.74 6.20
C ASN A 10 15.19 6.40 5.59
N LEU A 11 13.96 5.96 5.90
CA LEU A 11 13.23 5.09 5.01
C LEU A 11 12.88 5.96 3.79
N ALA A 12 13.90 6.21 3.01
CA ALA A 12 13.78 6.85 1.75
C ALA A 12 12.80 6.02 0.92
N VAL A 13 11.87 6.70 0.31
CA VAL A 13 11.19 6.30 -0.93
C VAL A 13 12.24 5.97 -2.04
N THR A 14 13.53 6.01 -1.71
CA THR A 14 14.68 5.74 -2.57
C THR A 14 14.97 4.27 -2.84
N ASP A 15 14.23 3.31 -2.26
CA ASP A 15 14.08 2.02 -2.90
C ASP A 15 12.92 2.10 -3.92
N GLY A 16 13.07 3.01 -4.87
CA GLY A 16 12.54 2.81 -6.20
C GLY A 16 13.03 1.44 -6.66
N PRO A 17 12.23 0.63 -7.35
CA PRO A 17 12.64 -0.69 -7.75
C PRO A 17 13.89 -0.56 -8.59
N SER A 18 15.08 -0.73 -7.95
CA SER A 18 16.19 -1.37 -8.64
C SER A 18 15.58 -2.61 -9.29
N ASP A 19 15.96 -2.99 -10.48
CA ASP A 19 15.55 -4.18 -11.24
C ASP A 19 15.65 -5.54 -10.48
N GLY A 20 15.56 -5.53 -9.16
CA GLY A 20 15.38 -6.66 -8.28
C GLY A 20 13.94 -7.15 -8.44
N GLN A 21 13.76 -8.18 -9.25
CA GLN A 21 12.59 -9.03 -9.33
C GLN A 21 11.96 -9.17 -7.94
N TYR A 22 10.84 -8.45 -7.69
CA TYR A 22 9.95 -8.83 -6.60
C TYR A 22 9.41 -10.21 -6.97
N GLU A 23 9.96 -11.26 -6.36
CA GLU A 23 9.41 -12.60 -6.50
C GLU A 23 7.96 -12.55 -6.02
N LEU A 24 7.03 -12.65 -6.96
CA LEU A 24 5.61 -12.72 -6.68
C LEU A 24 5.35 -14.02 -5.89
N GLY A 25 5.00 -13.89 -4.62
CA GLY A 25 4.63 -15.02 -3.80
C GLY A 25 3.28 -15.62 -4.21
N ALA A 26 3.13 -16.95 -4.11
CA ALA A 26 1.86 -17.61 -4.45
C ALA A 26 0.66 -17.07 -3.63
N ALA A 27 0.87 -16.67 -2.39
CA ALA A 27 -0.20 -16.07 -1.58
C ALA A 27 -0.60 -14.69 -2.08
N ASP A 28 0.36 -13.90 -2.53
CA ASP A 28 0.11 -12.57 -3.08
C ASP A 28 -0.63 -12.69 -4.40
N LEU A 29 -0.19 -13.57 -5.31
CA LEU A 29 -0.89 -13.86 -6.56
C LEU A 29 -2.37 -14.22 -6.33
N VAL A 30 -2.63 -15.15 -5.41
CA VAL A 30 -4.01 -15.59 -5.10
C VAL A 30 -4.86 -14.40 -4.66
N LEU A 31 -4.36 -13.57 -3.75
CA LEU A 31 -5.08 -12.40 -3.27
C LEU A 31 -5.32 -11.38 -4.39
N ASP A 32 -4.32 -11.13 -5.24
CA ASP A 32 -4.46 -10.20 -6.35
C ASP A 32 -5.50 -10.65 -7.38
N ILE A 33 -5.45 -11.93 -7.80
CA ILE A 33 -6.43 -12.47 -8.75
C ILE A 33 -7.83 -12.41 -8.15
N LEU A 34 -8.01 -12.80 -6.88
CA LEU A 34 -9.31 -12.74 -6.22
C LEU A 34 -9.82 -11.31 -6.03
N SER A 35 -8.94 -10.31 -5.85
CA SER A 35 -9.34 -8.91 -5.68
C SER A 35 -9.65 -8.21 -7.01
N THR A 36 -9.07 -8.69 -8.11
CA THR A 36 -9.23 -8.05 -9.43
C THR A 36 -10.27 -8.73 -10.31
N HIS A 37 -10.62 -9.99 -10.05
CA HIS A 37 -11.58 -10.73 -10.84
C HIS A 37 -13.02 -10.28 -10.54
N ASP A 38 -13.79 -9.94 -11.57
CA ASP A 38 -15.18 -9.45 -11.40
C ASP A 38 -16.14 -10.52 -10.85
N ALA A 39 -15.89 -11.80 -11.14
CA ALA A 39 -16.58 -12.88 -10.46
C ALA A 39 -16.11 -12.93 -9.01
N ARG A 40 -17.04 -12.83 -8.07
CA ARG A 40 -16.75 -12.90 -6.62
C ARG A 40 -16.14 -14.24 -6.19
N GLN A 41 -16.06 -15.22 -7.10
CA GLN A 41 -15.53 -16.56 -6.87
C GLN A 41 -14.66 -16.98 -8.06
N VAL A 42 -13.49 -17.54 -7.78
CA VAL A 42 -12.54 -18.01 -8.78
C VAL A 42 -12.22 -19.49 -8.53
N SER A 43 -12.18 -20.28 -9.60
CA SER A 43 -11.86 -21.71 -9.49
C SER A 43 -10.39 -21.94 -9.14
N VAL A 44 -10.12 -23.06 -8.45
CA VAL A 44 -8.73 -23.47 -8.19
C VAL A 44 -7.94 -23.67 -9.48
N ALA A 45 -8.59 -24.13 -10.54
CA ALA A 45 -7.98 -24.30 -11.86
C ALA A 45 -7.51 -22.95 -12.43
N ALA A 46 -8.34 -21.91 -12.34
CA ALA A 46 -8.01 -20.56 -12.77
C ALA A 46 -6.86 -19.97 -11.94
N LEU A 47 -6.87 -20.17 -10.61
CA LEU A 47 -5.78 -19.70 -9.74
C LEU A 47 -4.45 -20.43 -10.02
N CYS A 48 -4.49 -21.73 -10.28
CA CYS A 48 -3.31 -22.50 -10.68
C CYS A 48 -2.79 -22.05 -12.05
N ARG A 49 -3.69 -21.80 -13.00
CA ARG A 49 -3.33 -21.24 -14.30
C ARG A 49 -2.68 -19.87 -14.20
N ALA A 50 -3.22 -18.99 -13.36
CA ALA A 50 -2.58 -17.71 -13.06
C ALA A 50 -1.17 -17.91 -12.47
N GLY A 51 -0.99 -18.93 -11.63
CA GLY A 51 0.30 -19.33 -11.08
C GLY A 51 1.30 -19.69 -12.19
N GLU A 52 0.91 -20.55 -13.12
CA GLU A 52 1.76 -20.96 -14.27
C GLU A 52 2.21 -19.75 -15.10
N VAL A 53 1.28 -18.86 -15.45
CA VAL A 53 1.55 -17.62 -16.19
C VAL A 53 2.57 -16.74 -15.47
N CYS A 54 2.53 -16.73 -14.14
CA CYS A 54 3.48 -16.00 -13.31
C CYS A 54 4.74 -16.78 -12.93
N GLY A 55 4.93 -18.01 -13.44
CA GLY A 55 6.09 -18.86 -13.17
C GLY A 55 6.05 -19.57 -11.81
N LEU A 56 4.88 -19.69 -11.21
CA LEU A 56 4.68 -20.38 -9.93
C LEU A 56 4.20 -21.82 -10.16
N ARG A 57 4.65 -22.74 -9.32
CA ARG A 57 4.20 -24.14 -9.37
C ARG A 57 2.80 -24.28 -8.79
N ASP A 58 1.99 -25.13 -9.39
CA ASP A 58 0.61 -25.49 -8.96
C ASP A 58 0.53 -25.82 -7.46
N GLN A 59 1.47 -26.63 -6.97
CA GLN A 59 1.57 -27.00 -5.57
C GLN A 59 1.72 -25.79 -4.65
N ASN A 60 2.51 -24.78 -5.05
CA ASN A 60 2.71 -23.57 -4.25
C ASN A 60 1.43 -22.77 -4.13
N VAL A 61 0.63 -22.68 -5.21
CA VAL A 61 -0.67 -22.01 -5.22
C VAL A 61 -1.66 -22.73 -4.30
N ARG A 62 -1.75 -24.06 -4.37
CA ARG A 62 -2.63 -24.87 -3.49
C ARG A 62 -2.24 -24.76 -2.01
N VAL A 63 -0.95 -24.79 -1.69
CA VAL A 63 -0.47 -24.59 -0.32
C VAL A 63 -0.80 -23.17 0.17
N ALA A 64 -0.62 -22.16 -0.69
CA ALA A 64 -0.98 -20.77 -0.36
C ALA A 64 -2.48 -20.63 -0.09
N LEU A 65 -3.35 -21.20 -0.94
CA LEU A 65 -4.80 -21.23 -0.75
C LEU A 65 -5.19 -21.82 0.60
N ASN A 66 -4.69 -23.00 0.94
CA ASN A 66 -4.97 -23.65 2.23
C ASN A 66 -4.53 -22.79 3.42
N ARG A 67 -3.40 -22.10 3.29
CA ARG A 67 -2.91 -21.16 4.32
C ARG A 67 -3.81 -19.94 4.45
N LEU A 68 -4.22 -19.35 3.32
CA LEU A 68 -5.08 -18.15 3.30
C LEU A 68 -6.48 -18.44 3.85
N VAL A 69 -7.04 -19.63 3.56
CA VAL A 69 -8.30 -20.10 4.15
C VAL A 69 -8.17 -20.25 5.67
N ARG A 70 -7.11 -20.90 6.15
CA ARG A 70 -6.85 -21.02 7.60
C ARG A 70 -6.64 -19.68 8.31
N GLN A 71 -6.14 -18.68 7.60
CA GLN A 71 -5.98 -17.32 8.10
C GLN A 71 -7.27 -16.48 8.01
N GLY A 72 -8.38 -17.04 7.49
CA GLY A 72 -9.63 -16.32 7.30
C GLY A 72 -9.60 -15.21 6.25
N LYS A 73 -8.57 -15.16 5.39
CA LYS A 73 -8.45 -14.17 4.32
C LYS A 73 -9.20 -14.55 3.06
N VAL A 74 -9.32 -15.85 2.83
CA VAL A 74 -10.00 -16.45 1.67
C VAL A 74 -11.04 -17.43 2.20
N ALA A 75 -12.24 -17.38 1.64
CA ALA A 75 -13.30 -18.35 1.86
C ALA A 75 -13.31 -19.42 0.75
N ASN A 76 -13.79 -20.60 1.08
CA ASN A 76 -14.10 -21.67 0.12
C ASN A 76 -15.62 -21.93 0.14
N PRO A 77 -16.40 -21.12 -0.60
CA PRO A 77 -17.86 -21.19 -0.56
C PRO A 77 -18.43 -22.47 -1.18
N ALA A 78 -17.70 -23.10 -2.11
CA ALA A 78 -18.04 -24.39 -2.71
C ALA A 78 -16.76 -25.15 -3.07
N ARG A 79 -16.87 -26.46 -3.29
CA ARG A 79 -15.71 -27.31 -3.62
C ARG A 79 -14.98 -26.75 -4.85
N GLY A 80 -13.71 -26.37 -4.64
CA GLY A 80 -12.83 -25.87 -5.70
C GLY A 80 -13.05 -24.41 -6.10
N LEU A 81 -13.97 -23.69 -5.44
CA LEU A 81 -14.18 -22.25 -5.63
C LEU A 81 -13.67 -21.46 -4.44
N TYR A 82 -13.03 -20.36 -4.71
CA TYR A 82 -12.42 -19.48 -3.70
C TYR A 82 -12.87 -18.03 -3.90
N ALA A 83 -13.04 -17.33 -2.79
CA ALA A 83 -13.43 -15.92 -2.75
C ALA A 83 -12.64 -15.19 -1.67
N LEU A 84 -12.50 -13.87 -1.81
CA LEU A 84 -12.03 -13.05 -0.71
C LEU A 84 -13.04 -13.07 0.43
N ASN A 85 -12.57 -13.11 1.65
CA ASN A 85 -13.43 -12.99 2.81
C ASN A 85 -13.70 -11.49 3.06
N PRO A 86 -14.93 -10.98 2.84
CA PRO A 86 -15.25 -9.58 3.11
C PRO A 86 -15.12 -9.30 4.61
N GLY A 87 -14.26 -8.41 4.99
CA GLY A 87 -14.00 -8.06 6.38
C GLY A 87 -12.57 -8.33 6.85
N GLY A 88 -11.67 -8.68 5.96
CA GLY A 88 -10.25 -8.72 6.25
C GLY A 88 -9.76 -7.33 6.66
N SER A 89 -9.55 -7.13 7.97
CA SER A 89 -9.00 -5.88 8.51
C SER A 89 -7.50 -5.73 8.19
N GLY A 90 -7.00 -4.51 8.21
CA GLY A 90 -5.59 -4.19 8.05
C GLY A 90 -5.15 -3.97 6.61
N LEU A 91 -3.93 -4.38 6.27
CA LEU A 91 -3.32 -4.13 4.95
C LEU A 91 -4.18 -4.61 3.77
N PHE A 92 -4.99 -5.66 3.98
CA PHE A 92 -5.86 -6.21 2.95
C PHE A 92 -7.01 -5.23 2.59
N GLY A 93 -7.63 -4.60 3.58
CA GLY A 93 -8.62 -3.53 3.36
C GLY A 93 -8.02 -2.31 2.64
N GLU A 94 -6.73 -2.03 2.86
CA GLU A 94 -6.04 -0.95 2.15
C GLU A 94 -5.89 -1.27 0.64
N VAL A 95 -5.60 -2.54 0.29
CA VAL A 95 -5.52 -2.97 -1.12
C VAL A 95 -6.89 -2.89 -1.79
N GLU A 96 -7.97 -3.20 -1.09
CA GLU A 96 -9.33 -3.08 -1.67
C GLU A 96 -9.79 -1.62 -1.80
N SER A 97 -9.29 -0.73 -0.93
CA SER A 97 -9.74 0.67 -0.84
C SER A 97 -8.85 1.67 -1.59
N TRP A 98 -7.84 1.22 -2.39
CA TRP A 98 -6.94 2.14 -3.06
C TRP A 98 -7.65 3.11 -4.00
N LEU A 99 -8.75 2.71 -4.64
CA LEU A 99 -9.58 3.55 -5.51
C LEU A 99 -10.23 4.73 -4.79
N SER A 100 -10.54 4.58 -3.51
CA SER A 100 -11.16 5.61 -2.67
C SER A 100 -10.16 6.32 -1.75
N LYS A 101 -8.87 6.08 -1.93
CA LYS A 101 -7.86 6.61 -1.00
C LYS A 101 -7.90 8.14 -0.90
N GLU A 102 -8.04 8.84 -2.01
CA GLU A 102 -8.10 10.31 -2.02
C GLU A 102 -9.34 10.86 -1.29
N GLN A 103 -10.45 10.11 -1.31
CA GLN A 103 -11.67 10.49 -0.61
C GLN A 103 -11.50 10.53 0.91
N ARG A 104 -10.41 9.98 1.43
CA ARG A 104 -10.08 10.06 2.86
C ARG A 104 -9.50 11.41 3.24
N ALA A 105 -9.02 12.19 2.29
CA ALA A 105 -8.43 13.50 2.54
C ALA A 105 -9.53 14.58 2.68
N VAL A 106 -9.30 15.50 3.60
CA VAL A 106 -10.10 16.72 3.79
C VAL A 106 -9.18 17.94 3.74
N ALA A 107 -9.75 19.12 3.58
CA ALA A 107 -8.99 20.37 3.61
C ALA A 107 -8.24 20.53 4.95
N TRP A 108 -6.94 20.74 4.86
CA TRP A 108 -6.08 20.93 6.03
C TRP A 108 -6.25 22.32 6.62
N GLN A 109 -6.47 22.38 7.92
CA GLN A 109 -6.67 23.62 8.69
C GLN A 109 -5.40 24.05 9.47
N GLY A 110 -4.22 23.49 9.12
CA GLY A 110 -2.96 23.85 9.76
C GLY A 110 -2.60 23.00 11.00
N GLY A 111 -3.51 22.19 11.51
CA GLY A 111 -3.26 21.31 12.66
C GLY A 111 -2.49 20.05 12.28
N TRP A 112 -1.90 19.40 13.29
CA TRP A 112 -1.15 18.15 13.15
C TRP A 112 -1.72 17.06 14.05
N VAL A 113 -1.51 15.82 13.64
CA VAL A 113 -1.72 14.67 14.53
C VAL A 113 -0.35 14.13 14.91
N GLY A 114 -0.15 13.96 16.22
CA GLY A 114 1.05 13.38 16.80
C GLY A 114 0.80 11.95 17.29
N VAL A 115 1.81 11.10 17.15
CA VAL A 115 1.88 9.81 17.83
C VAL A 115 3.15 9.78 18.65
N VAL A 116 2.98 9.65 19.98
CA VAL A 116 4.08 9.50 20.93
C VAL A 116 4.31 7.99 21.11
N ASP A 117 5.46 7.49 20.65
CA ASP A 117 5.77 6.06 20.61
C ASP A 117 7.03 5.66 21.40
N GLY A 118 7.58 6.58 22.18
CA GLY A 118 8.80 6.34 22.99
C GLY A 118 8.69 5.18 23.99
N ALA A 119 7.46 4.85 24.44
CA ALA A 119 7.20 3.73 25.35
C ALA A 119 6.99 2.39 24.63
N VAL A 120 6.92 2.36 23.29
CA VAL A 120 6.72 1.12 22.54
C VAL A 120 7.98 0.26 22.56
N PRO A 121 7.90 -1.03 22.98
CA PRO A 121 9.08 -1.87 23.14
C PRO A 121 9.65 -2.30 21.78
N ARG A 122 10.76 -1.69 21.38
CA ARG A 122 11.46 -1.98 20.10
C ARG A 122 12.06 -3.40 20.06
N ARG A 123 12.23 -4.05 21.22
CA ARG A 123 12.75 -5.43 21.30
C ARG A 123 11.73 -6.46 20.80
N GLU A 124 10.45 -6.17 20.90
CA GLU A 124 9.36 -7.01 20.40
C GLU A 124 9.18 -6.79 18.89
N LYS A 125 10.06 -7.39 18.10
CA LYS A 125 10.18 -7.14 16.65
C LYS A 125 8.85 -7.22 15.87
N THR A 126 7.96 -8.15 16.24
CA THR A 126 6.66 -8.33 15.57
C THR A 126 5.72 -7.18 15.88
N LEU A 127 5.62 -6.78 17.15
CA LEU A 127 4.82 -5.64 17.60
C LEU A 127 5.34 -4.36 16.94
N TRP A 128 6.66 -4.13 17.02
CA TRP A 128 7.32 -2.96 16.45
C TRP A 128 7.08 -2.82 14.95
N ARG A 129 7.25 -3.91 14.17
CA ARG A 129 6.99 -3.89 12.72
C ARG A 129 5.53 -3.60 12.35
N ARG A 130 4.58 -4.09 13.16
CA ARG A 130 3.15 -3.77 12.96
C ARG A 130 2.87 -2.30 13.25
N HIS A 131 3.42 -1.79 14.33
CA HIS A 131 3.35 -0.39 14.74
C HIS A 131 3.92 0.54 13.65
N GLU A 132 5.17 0.32 13.23
CA GLU A 132 5.80 1.11 12.15
C GLU A 132 4.98 1.07 10.85
N ARG A 133 4.45 -0.10 10.49
CA ARG A 133 3.60 -0.22 9.30
C ARG A 133 2.32 0.59 9.42
N ALA A 134 1.66 0.60 10.57
CA ALA A 134 0.46 1.40 10.80
C ALA A 134 0.75 2.90 10.60
N LEU A 135 1.84 3.38 11.17
CA LEU A 135 2.30 4.77 11.02
C LEU A 135 2.63 5.10 9.55
N MET A 136 3.38 4.23 8.88
CA MET A 136 3.78 4.42 7.48
C MET A 136 2.56 4.47 6.55
N LEU A 137 1.58 3.58 6.72
CA LEU A 137 0.35 3.54 5.91
C LEU A 137 -0.51 4.79 6.09
N ARG A 138 -0.36 5.50 7.19
CA ARG A 138 -1.05 6.77 7.47
C ARG A 138 -0.15 7.99 7.27
N GLY A 139 1.03 7.79 6.66
CA GLY A 139 1.91 8.87 6.25
C GLY A 139 2.62 9.60 7.39
N PHE A 140 2.71 9.01 8.58
CA PHE A 140 3.47 9.61 9.68
C PHE A 140 4.97 9.64 9.41
N ARG A 141 5.65 10.64 9.94
CA ARG A 141 7.11 10.80 9.91
C ARG A 141 7.62 11.27 11.27
N ALA A 142 8.80 10.80 11.65
CA ALA A 142 9.42 11.16 12.92
C ALA A 142 9.88 12.62 12.94
N LEU A 143 9.45 13.36 13.95
CA LEU A 143 9.99 14.70 14.23
C LEU A 143 11.18 14.57 15.19
N GLY A 144 12.39 14.55 14.63
CA GLY A 144 13.61 14.38 15.40
C GLY A 144 13.77 12.98 16.03
N VAL A 145 14.41 12.92 17.20
CA VAL A 145 14.75 11.65 17.88
C VAL A 145 13.86 11.32 19.09
N SER A 146 12.85 12.12 19.34
CA SER A 146 12.07 12.11 20.59
C SER A 146 10.95 11.06 20.67
N GLY A 147 10.79 10.20 19.66
CA GLY A 147 9.64 9.27 19.62
C GLY A 147 8.31 9.98 19.36
N LEU A 148 8.34 11.14 18.72
CA LEU A 148 7.16 11.84 18.22
C LEU A 148 7.08 11.67 16.69
N GLN A 149 5.99 11.08 16.24
CA GLN A 149 5.65 10.95 14.83
C GLN A 149 4.58 11.98 14.49
N LEU A 150 4.69 12.68 13.39
CA LEU A 150 3.74 13.69 12.96
C LEU A 150 3.17 13.40 11.57
N ARG A 151 1.95 13.86 11.36
CA ARG A 151 1.32 14.03 10.06
C ARG A 151 0.35 15.21 10.10
N PRO A 152 0.02 15.84 8.94
CA PRO A 152 -1.06 16.82 8.88
C PRO A 152 -2.42 16.21 9.30
N ASP A 153 -3.24 16.97 10.03
CA ASP A 153 -4.62 16.58 10.36
C ASP A 153 -5.54 16.93 9.20
N ASN A 154 -5.47 16.11 8.17
CA ASN A 154 -6.21 16.27 6.91
C ASN A 154 -6.91 14.97 6.46
N LEU A 155 -7.25 14.08 7.41
CA LEU A 155 -8.03 12.88 7.11
C LEU A 155 -9.43 12.96 7.71
N HIS A 156 -10.40 12.35 7.02
CA HIS A 156 -11.77 12.22 7.52
C HIS A 156 -11.79 11.61 8.92
N GLY A 157 -12.68 12.13 9.77
CA GLY A 157 -12.81 11.71 11.16
C GLY A 157 -11.77 12.34 12.11
N GLY A 158 -10.81 13.13 11.58
CA GLY A 158 -9.78 13.80 12.38
C GLY A 158 -9.03 12.86 13.33
N VAL A 159 -8.54 13.40 14.44
CA VAL A 159 -7.75 12.61 15.43
C VAL A 159 -8.51 11.39 16.00
N PRO A 160 -9.81 11.45 16.33
CA PRO A 160 -10.56 10.28 16.80
C PRO A 160 -10.61 9.16 15.77
N GLY A 161 -11.01 9.44 14.54
CA GLY A 161 -11.09 8.46 13.47
C GLY A 161 -9.72 7.88 13.13
N LEU A 162 -8.68 8.72 13.08
CA LEU A 162 -7.32 8.26 12.83
C LEU A 162 -6.78 7.36 13.95
N ARG A 163 -7.17 7.60 15.21
CA ARG A 163 -6.83 6.74 16.35
C ARG A 163 -7.40 5.33 16.20
N GLU A 164 -8.65 5.22 15.81
CA GLU A 164 -9.32 3.94 15.58
C GLU A 164 -8.68 3.20 14.40
N ASP A 165 -8.45 3.91 13.32
CA ASP A 165 -7.82 3.40 12.11
C ASP A 165 -6.39 2.88 12.35
N LEU A 166 -5.57 3.63 13.06
CA LEU A 166 -4.22 3.20 13.45
C LEU A 166 -4.24 1.94 14.33
N ARG A 167 -5.19 1.84 15.27
CA ARG A 167 -5.35 0.64 16.10
C ARG A 167 -5.73 -0.57 15.25
N ALA A 168 -6.66 -0.42 14.32
CA ALA A 168 -7.04 -1.49 13.39
C ALA A 168 -5.86 -1.96 12.53
N LEU A 169 -4.94 -1.05 12.16
CA LEU A 169 -3.70 -1.37 11.44
C LEU A 169 -2.61 -1.99 12.31
N GLY A 170 -2.73 -1.91 13.62
CA GLY A 170 -1.82 -2.52 14.59
C GLY A 170 -0.86 -1.55 15.28
N LEU A 171 -1.28 -0.31 15.47
CA LEU A 171 -0.61 0.62 16.39
C LEU A 171 -0.48 -0.05 17.76
N ALA A 172 0.68 0.05 18.39
CA ALA A 172 0.91 -0.51 19.72
C ALA A 172 0.11 0.23 20.79
N ASP A 173 -0.40 -0.50 21.79
CA ASP A 173 -1.23 0.08 22.87
C ASP A 173 -0.48 1.11 23.72
N GLN A 174 0.86 1.00 23.78
CA GLN A 174 1.74 1.93 24.50
C GLN A 174 1.91 3.26 23.76
N ALA A 175 1.50 3.36 22.51
CA ALA A 175 1.56 4.60 21.74
C ALA A 175 0.34 5.48 22.04
N THR A 176 0.59 6.78 22.16
CA THR A 176 -0.48 7.77 22.42
C THR A 176 -0.69 8.64 21.19
N VAL A 177 -1.93 8.70 20.69
CA VAL A 177 -2.32 9.58 19.58
C VAL A 177 -2.89 10.87 20.12
N ILE A 178 -2.32 12.02 19.73
CA ILE A 178 -2.64 13.35 20.21
C ILE A 178 -2.95 14.31 19.07
N ALA A 179 -3.78 15.32 19.36
CA ALA A 179 -3.90 16.49 18.50
C ALA A 179 -2.77 17.47 18.85
N VAL A 180 -2.15 18.05 17.82
CA VAL A 180 -1.14 19.10 17.97
C VAL A 180 -1.67 20.32 17.22
N GLY A 181 -2.17 21.30 17.96
CA GLY A 181 -2.78 22.49 17.40
C GLY A 181 -1.77 23.56 17.01
N GLU A 182 -0.68 23.67 17.77
CA GLU A 182 0.32 24.70 17.55
C GLU A 182 1.74 24.13 17.78
N LEU A 183 2.63 24.48 16.89
CA LEU A 183 4.06 24.23 17.00
C LEU A 183 4.80 25.56 17.05
N SER A 184 6.00 25.59 17.62
CA SER A 184 6.88 26.74 17.46
C SER A 184 7.15 26.97 15.97
N ARG A 185 7.52 28.20 15.60
CA ARG A 185 7.87 28.51 14.20
C ARG A 185 8.96 27.58 13.63
N GLU A 186 9.92 27.23 14.46
CA GLU A 186 11.02 26.33 14.08
C GLU A 186 10.55 24.89 13.92
N ASP A 187 9.69 24.42 14.84
CA ASP A 187 9.12 23.07 14.77
C ASP A 187 8.15 22.92 13.62
N GLU A 188 7.34 23.94 13.33
CA GLU A 188 6.45 23.97 12.17
C GLU A 188 7.25 23.86 10.86
N GLN A 189 8.35 24.60 10.75
CA GLN A 189 9.22 24.51 9.58
C GLN A 189 9.85 23.12 9.45
N ARG A 190 10.27 22.51 10.56
CA ARG A 190 10.78 21.11 10.56
C ARG A 190 9.66 20.12 10.18
N ALA A 191 8.47 20.30 10.73
CA ALA A 191 7.33 19.42 10.44
C ALA A 191 6.94 19.45 8.96
N ARG A 192 6.92 20.62 8.34
CA ARG A 192 6.66 20.79 6.88
C ARG A 192 7.74 20.13 6.01
N GLY A 193 8.97 20.03 6.49
CA GLY A 193 10.09 19.38 5.81
C GLY A 193 10.24 17.88 6.06
N LEU A 194 9.29 17.21 6.74
CA LEU A 194 9.41 15.78 7.07
C LEU A 194 9.29 14.84 5.87
N TRP A 195 8.72 15.30 4.78
CA TRP A 195 8.56 14.52 3.55
C TRP A 195 9.48 15.07 2.46
N ASP A 196 10.19 14.18 1.79
CA ASP A 196 10.92 14.53 0.57
C ASP A 196 9.91 14.66 -0.60
N LEU A 197 9.42 15.88 -0.80
CA LEU A 197 8.41 16.18 -1.79
C LEU A 197 8.93 15.95 -3.21
N ALA A 198 10.20 16.26 -3.46
CA ALA A 198 10.81 16.05 -4.77
C ALA A 198 10.90 14.57 -5.12
N ALA A 199 11.28 13.71 -4.16
CA ALA A 199 11.30 12.27 -4.33
C ALA A 199 9.89 11.69 -4.52
N LEU A 200 8.88 12.18 -3.79
CA LEU A 200 7.48 11.77 -3.98
C LEU A 200 6.98 12.12 -5.38
N GLU A 201 7.20 13.34 -5.85
CA GLU A 201 6.81 13.75 -7.19
C GLU A 201 7.54 12.96 -8.28
N ALA A 202 8.84 12.71 -8.11
CA ALA A 202 9.62 11.89 -9.04
C ALA A 202 9.08 10.47 -9.12
N ALA A 203 8.70 9.87 -7.98
CA ALA A 203 8.10 8.53 -7.92
C ALA A 203 6.75 8.48 -8.64
N TYR A 204 5.90 9.52 -8.51
CA TYR A 204 4.63 9.58 -9.25
C TYR A 204 4.84 9.69 -10.75
N ARG A 205 5.76 10.55 -11.20
CA ARG A 205 6.08 10.70 -12.64
C ARG A 205 6.66 9.42 -13.23
N ASP A 206 7.55 8.74 -12.50
CA ASP A 206 8.11 7.46 -12.94
C ASP A 206 7.01 6.40 -13.09
N MET A 207 6.15 6.25 -12.07
CA MET A 207 5.08 5.26 -12.10
C MET A 207 4.07 5.55 -13.22
N LEU A 208 3.68 6.82 -13.42
CA LEU A 208 2.83 7.24 -14.54
C LEU A 208 3.45 6.85 -15.89
N SER A 209 4.72 7.19 -16.10
CA SER A 209 5.44 6.87 -17.33
C SER A 209 5.54 5.36 -17.57
N ARG A 210 5.74 4.56 -16.52
CA ARG A 210 5.78 3.08 -16.61
C ARG A 210 4.42 2.52 -16.99
N LEU A 211 3.34 2.98 -16.38
CA LEU A 211 1.97 2.56 -16.71
C LEU A 211 1.63 2.91 -18.16
N GLU A 212 1.96 4.12 -18.62
CA GLU A 212 1.71 4.59 -19.99
C GLU A 212 2.48 3.77 -21.03
N ARG A 213 3.76 3.52 -20.79
CA ARG A 213 4.59 2.70 -21.70
C ARG A 213 4.12 1.25 -21.76
N SER A 214 3.81 0.66 -20.62
CA SER A 214 3.29 -0.71 -20.56
C SER A 214 1.97 -0.81 -21.30
N GLN A 215 1.02 0.08 -20.99
CA GLN A 215 -0.31 0.09 -21.63
C GLN A 215 -0.21 0.18 -23.17
N ALA A 216 0.67 1.02 -23.68
CA ALA A 216 0.88 1.16 -25.13
C ALA A 216 1.45 -0.14 -25.77
N GLY A 217 2.18 -0.96 -25.03
CA GLY A 217 2.81 -2.18 -25.50
C GLY A 217 2.03 -3.47 -25.26
N LEU A 218 1.07 -3.49 -24.32
CA LEU A 218 0.38 -4.74 -23.89
C LEU A 218 -0.25 -5.52 -25.04
N HIS A 219 -0.85 -4.83 -26.01
CA HIS A 219 -1.54 -5.50 -27.15
C HIS A 219 -0.58 -6.14 -28.15
N ALA A 220 0.69 -5.76 -28.15
CA ALA A 220 1.71 -6.36 -29.02
C ALA A 220 2.34 -7.64 -28.41
N LEU A 221 2.08 -7.90 -27.14
CA LEU A 221 2.62 -9.04 -26.41
C LEU A 221 1.71 -10.28 -26.53
N PRO A 222 2.27 -11.50 -26.44
CA PRO A 222 1.47 -12.70 -26.21
C PRO A 222 0.60 -12.53 -24.95
N ALA A 223 -0.64 -13.05 -24.99
CA ALA A 223 -1.64 -12.81 -23.95
C ALA A 223 -1.16 -13.11 -22.51
N GLU A 224 -0.42 -14.22 -22.34
CA GLU A 224 0.12 -14.60 -21.02
C GLU A 224 1.21 -13.62 -20.53
N VAL A 225 2.06 -13.16 -21.45
CA VAL A 225 3.11 -12.19 -21.14
C VAL A 225 2.48 -10.84 -20.74
N ALA A 226 1.49 -10.39 -21.52
CA ALA A 226 0.73 -9.17 -21.22
C ALA A 226 0.00 -9.26 -19.87
N ALA A 227 -0.66 -10.38 -19.60
CA ALA A 227 -1.36 -10.62 -18.33
C ALA A 227 -0.37 -10.58 -17.13
N ARG A 228 0.77 -11.25 -17.24
CA ARG A 228 1.81 -11.24 -16.21
C ARG A 228 2.38 -9.83 -15.99
N GLU A 229 2.73 -9.11 -17.05
CA GLU A 229 3.26 -7.75 -16.98
C GLU A 229 2.25 -6.82 -16.31
N SER A 230 0.99 -6.88 -16.74
CA SER A 230 -0.08 -6.06 -16.19
C SER A 230 -0.28 -6.28 -14.69
N LEU A 231 -0.17 -7.52 -14.21
CA LEU A 231 -0.26 -7.85 -12.79
C LEU A 231 0.90 -7.26 -12.00
N LEU A 232 2.13 -7.48 -12.45
CA LEU A 232 3.34 -7.05 -11.72
C LEU A 232 3.42 -5.53 -11.63
N LEU A 233 3.16 -4.83 -12.73
CA LEU A 233 3.17 -3.37 -12.73
C LEU A 233 1.98 -2.80 -11.96
N GLY A 234 0.78 -3.37 -12.11
CA GLY A 234 -0.40 -2.98 -11.36
C GLY A 234 -0.20 -3.09 -9.84
N ARG A 235 0.40 -4.19 -9.38
CA ARG A 235 0.80 -4.36 -7.96
C ARG A 235 1.74 -3.25 -7.48
N ALA A 236 2.76 -2.93 -8.28
CA ALA A 236 3.71 -1.88 -7.93
C ALA A 236 3.02 -0.51 -7.82
N ALA A 237 2.13 -0.19 -8.76
CA ALA A 237 1.38 1.06 -8.77
C ALA A 237 0.38 1.14 -7.59
N ILE A 238 -0.40 0.10 -7.34
CA ILE A 238 -1.33 0.04 -6.19
C ILE A 238 -0.55 0.17 -4.88
N ARG A 239 0.60 -0.50 -4.76
CA ARG A 239 1.45 -0.36 -3.58
C ARG A 239 1.93 1.08 -3.39
N SER A 240 2.35 1.76 -4.45
CA SER A 240 2.75 3.18 -4.41
C SER A 240 1.58 4.04 -3.92
N ILE A 241 0.38 3.83 -4.45
CA ILE A 241 -0.83 4.55 -4.04
C ILE A 241 -1.17 4.28 -2.56
N ILE A 242 -1.11 3.04 -2.10
CA ILE A 242 -1.42 2.67 -0.70
C ILE A 242 -0.45 3.36 0.28
N HIS A 243 0.82 3.51 -0.08
CA HIS A 243 1.84 4.13 0.76
C HIS A 243 1.92 5.65 0.62
N ASP A 244 1.10 6.23 -0.24
CA ASP A 244 1.00 7.69 -0.36
C ASP A 244 0.62 8.33 0.98
N PRO A 245 1.33 9.36 1.46
CA PRO A 245 1.05 10.01 2.73
C PRO A 245 -0.24 10.85 2.74
N LEU A 246 -0.89 11.08 1.60
CA LEU A 246 -2.04 11.98 1.44
C LEU A 246 -1.75 13.38 2.00
N LEU A 247 -0.63 13.97 1.60
CA LEU A 247 -0.28 15.32 2.01
C LEU A 247 -1.31 16.32 1.48
N PRO A 248 -1.64 17.35 2.27
CA PRO A 248 -2.52 18.43 1.82
C PRO A 248 -1.84 19.29 0.75
N ASP A 249 -2.64 19.94 -0.10
CA ASP A 249 -2.14 20.79 -1.19
C ASP A 249 -1.27 21.94 -0.70
N ALA A 250 -1.47 22.41 0.52
CA ALA A 250 -0.60 23.40 1.16
C ALA A 250 0.85 22.93 1.39
N LEU A 251 1.11 21.63 1.35
CA LEU A 251 2.44 21.03 1.41
C LEU A 251 2.87 20.50 0.06
N MET A 252 2.00 19.84 -0.68
CA MET A 252 2.28 19.22 -1.97
C MET A 252 1.00 19.15 -2.81
N GLY A 253 1.01 19.73 -4.01
CA GLY A 253 -0.14 19.67 -4.92
C GLY A 253 -0.56 18.23 -5.25
N GLY A 254 -1.88 17.99 -5.26
CA GLY A 254 -2.48 16.66 -5.43
C GLY A 254 -2.54 16.15 -6.87
N ASP A 255 -2.27 16.98 -7.89
CA ASP A 255 -2.51 16.65 -9.30
C ASP A 255 -1.83 15.38 -9.80
N LEU A 256 -0.56 15.16 -9.44
CA LEU A 256 0.19 13.98 -9.87
C LEU A 256 -0.36 12.69 -9.22
N ARG A 257 -0.75 12.76 -7.96
CA ARG A 257 -1.38 11.64 -7.26
C ARG A 257 -2.70 11.28 -7.90
N HIS A 258 -3.55 12.27 -8.15
CA HIS A 258 -4.84 12.08 -8.81
C HIS A 258 -4.68 11.42 -10.19
N ARG A 259 -3.78 11.95 -11.01
CA ARG A 259 -3.46 11.37 -12.33
C ARG A 259 -2.96 9.93 -12.22
N LEU A 260 -2.16 9.62 -11.20
CA LEU A 260 -1.67 8.25 -10.98
C LEU A 260 -2.82 7.29 -10.65
N ILE A 261 -3.76 7.69 -9.80
CA ILE A 261 -4.92 6.88 -9.43
C ILE A 261 -5.84 6.66 -10.63
N GLU A 262 -6.12 7.70 -11.41
CA GLU A 262 -6.92 7.58 -12.64
C GLU A 262 -6.25 6.67 -13.67
N ARG A 263 -4.95 6.88 -13.94
CA ARG A 263 -4.21 6.04 -14.86
C ARG A 263 -4.19 4.57 -14.41
N MET A 264 -4.02 4.32 -13.11
CA MET A 264 -4.05 2.96 -12.58
C MET A 264 -5.44 2.32 -12.70
N ARG A 265 -6.52 3.08 -12.58
CA ARG A 265 -7.89 2.59 -12.80
C ARG A 265 -8.08 2.10 -14.23
N ASP A 266 -7.65 2.90 -15.21
CA ASP A 266 -7.71 2.54 -16.63
C ASP A 266 -6.88 1.28 -16.92
N TYR A 267 -5.65 1.27 -16.42
CA TYR A 267 -4.72 0.15 -16.54
C TYR A 267 -5.30 -1.15 -15.92
N GLN A 268 -5.94 -1.05 -14.75
CA GLN A 268 -6.57 -2.20 -14.11
C GLN A 268 -7.74 -2.75 -14.94
N SER A 269 -8.52 -1.88 -15.56
CA SER A 269 -9.63 -2.30 -16.44
C SER A 269 -9.13 -3.14 -17.61
N GLU A 270 -8.04 -2.73 -18.24
CA GLU A 270 -7.40 -3.45 -19.33
C GLU A 270 -6.77 -4.77 -18.85
N ALA A 271 -6.05 -4.73 -17.70
CA ALA A 271 -5.48 -5.91 -17.09
C ALA A 271 -6.53 -7.00 -16.81
N LYS A 272 -7.72 -6.63 -16.32
CA LYS A 272 -8.83 -7.56 -16.12
C LYS A 272 -9.25 -8.26 -17.42
N GLN A 273 -9.35 -7.53 -18.52
CA GLN A 273 -9.70 -8.11 -19.82
C GLN A 273 -8.63 -9.09 -20.31
N LEU A 274 -7.35 -8.80 -20.09
CA LEU A 274 -6.26 -9.71 -20.41
C LEU A 274 -6.36 -11.00 -19.59
N TRP A 275 -6.57 -10.90 -18.29
CA TRP A 275 -6.72 -12.06 -17.42
C TRP A 275 -7.95 -12.92 -17.75
N MET A 276 -9.09 -12.32 -18.13
CA MET A 276 -10.26 -13.06 -18.58
C MET A 276 -10.03 -13.90 -19.84
N ARG A 277 -9.07 -13.51 -20.70
CA ARG A 277 -8.69 -14.30 -21.88
C ARG A 277 -7.76 -15.46 -21.55
N VAL A 278 -7.00 -15.35 -20.48
CA VAL A 278 -5.94 -16.30 -20.09
C VAL A 278 -6.44 -17.34 -19.10
N LEU A 279 -7.40 -16.96 -18.25
CA LEU A 279 -7.95 -17.85 -17.23
C LEU A 279 -9.09 -18.71 -17.80
N PRO A 280 -9.17 -20.00 -17.42
CA PRO A 280 -10.33 -20.83 -17.75
C PRO A 280 -11.58 -20.31 -17.03
N ALA A 281 -12.71 -20.49 -17.69
CA ALA A 281 -14.02 -20.13 -17.14
C ALA A 281 -14.35 -20.87 -15.83
#